data_ac2a8c2b9038e43e431186054d68a8dc
#
_entry.id   ac2a8c2b9038e43e431186054d68a8dc
#
_cell.length_a   1.000
_cell.length_b   1.000
_cell.length_c   1.000
_cell.angle_alpha   90.00
_cell.angle_beta   90.00
_cell.angle_gamma   90.00
#
_symmetry.space_group_name_H-M   'P 1'
#
loop_
_entity.id
_entity.type
_entity.pdbx_description
1 polymer ?
#
loop_
_entity_poly.entity_id
_entity_poly.type
_entity_poly.pdbx_seq_one_letter_code
_entity_poly.pdbx_strand_id
1 'polypeptide(L)'
;MTENSPNIFELPIRVYIEDTDAGGIVFHAKYLHYMERARTEWVRSRGVGLRAGLEDNISYVVQRMNIHYRTPAKLDDQLLVTSEPVASSRVWMSFRQQVLKAESRELLCEAEVRVACIALDTGKPRRLPENMLEILKNSA
;
A
#
# COMPACT_ATOMS: atom_id res chain seq x y z
N MET A 1 17.35 11.55 8.52
CA MET A 1 16.76 11.16 8.55
C MET A 1 16.40 10.29 8.25
N THR A 2 16.35 10.08 8.25
CA THR A 2 15.94 9.33 8.14
C THR A 2 15.39 8.75 7.80
N GLU A 3 15.39 8.77 7.84
CA GLU A 3 14.93 8.23 7.39
C GLU A 3 14.34 7.12 7.21
N ASN A 4 14.96 6.18 7.27
CA ASN A 4 14.24 4.93 7.05
C ASN A 4 13.92 4.25 8.37
N SER A 5 12.70 4.43 8.80
CA SER A 5 12.18 3.57 9.86
C SER A 5 12.23 2.12 9.35
N PRO A 6 12.68 1.14 10.16
CA PRO A 6 12.69 -0.26 9.75
C PRO A 6 11.29 -0.80 9.43
N ASN A 7 10.24 -0.05 9.75
CA ASN A 7 8.86 -0.46 9.48
C ASN A 7 8.35 0.06 8.14
N ILE A 8 9.11 0.92 7.48
CA ILE A 8 8.71 1.47 6.19
C ILE A 8 9.24 0.57 5.08
N PHE A 9 8.32 0.02 4.32
CA PHE A 9 8.66 -0.78 3.15
C PHE A 9 8.67 0.13 1.93
N GLU A 10 9.64 -0.03 1.04
CA GLU A 10 9.74 0.77 -0.18
C GLU A 10 9.75 -0.16 -1.40
N LEU A 11 8.82 0.06 -2.32
CA LEU A 11 8.72 -0.73 -3.54
C LEU A 11 9.16 0.13 -4.73
N PRO A 12 10.24 -0.25 -5.44
CA PRO A 12 10.62 0.47 -6.65
C PRO A 12 9.63 0.18 -7.77
N ILE A 13 9.23 1.24 -8.47
CA ILE A 13 8.32 1.14 -9.61
C ILE A 13 8.82 2.09 -10.70
N ARG A 14 8.76 1.63 -11.95
CA ARG A 14 9.00 2.49 -13.11
C ARG A 14 7.66 2.87 -13.71
N VAL A 15 7.53 4.11 -14.16
CA VAL A 15 6.34 4.58 -14.86
C VAL A 15 6.42 4.15 -16.32
N TYR A 16 5.46 3.35 -16.75
CA TYR A 16 5.35 2.87 -18.13
C TYR A 16 4.34 3.72 -18.88
N ILE A 17 4.35 3.63 -20.20
CA ILE A 17 3.44 4.42 -21.03
C ILE A 17 1.98 4.10 -20.69
N GLU A 18 1.69 2.85 -20.36
CA GLU A 18 0.33 2.44 -19.99
C GLU A 18 -0.16 3.11 -18.71
N ASP A 19 0.76 3.66 -17.89
CA ASP A 19 0.40 4.33 -16.65
C ASP A 19 0.07 5.80 -16.85
N THR A 20 0.31 6.33 -18.06
CA THR A 20 0.18 7.76 -18.32
C THR A 20 -1.12 8.08 -19.04
N ASP A 21 -1.53 9.33 -18.90
CA ASP A 21 -2.64 9.87 -19.66
C ASP A 21 -2.10 10.56 -20.94
N ALA A 22 -2.96 11.31 -21.63
CA ALA A 22 -2.59 11.96 -22.88
C ALA A 22 -1.50 13.01 -22.72
N GLY A 23 -1.25 13.49 -21.50
CA GLY A 23 -0.24 14.51 -21.24
C GLY A 23 1.12 13.95 -20.84
N GLY A 24 1.29 12.63 -20.79
CA GLY A 24 2.55 12.01 -20.42
C GLY A 24 2.81 11.96 -18.92
N ILE A 25 1.83 12.32 -18.11
CA ILE A 25 1.92 12.20 -16.66
C ILE A 25 1.09 11.00 -16.20
N VAL A 26 1.42 10.49 -15.02
CA VAL A 26 0.73 9.32 -14.47
C VAL A 26 -0.74 9.66 -14.24
N PHE A 27 -1.62 8.81 -14.76
CA PHE A 27 -3.06 8.94 -14.55
C PHE A 27 -3.37 8.80 -13.07
N HIS A 28 -4.19 9.69 -12.53
CA HIS A 28 -4.37 9.79 -11.08
C HIS A 28 -4.79 8.48 -10.42
N ALA A 29 -5.56 7.63 -11.09
CA ALA A 29 -5.99 6.36 -10.52
C ALA A 29 -4.86 5.34 -10.42
N LYS A 30 -3.78 5.52 -11.16
CA LYS A 30 -2.65 4.59 -11.13
C LYS A 30 -1.92 4.61 -9.80
N TYR A 31 -1.95 5.75 -9.10
CA TYR A 31 -1.32 5.82 -7.77
C TYR A 31 -1.97 4.83 -6.80
N LEU A 32 -3.26 4.56 -6.96
CA LEU A 32 -3.95 3.57 -6.14
C LEU A 32 -3.39 2.17 -6.40
N HIS A 33 -3.13 1.85 -7.67
CA HIS A 33 -2.52 0.56 -8.03
C HIS A 33 -1.11 0.44 -7.45
N TYR A 34 -0.31 1.49 -7.56
CA TYR A 34 1.04 1.49 -7.00
C TYR A 34 1.01 1.25 -5.50
N MET A 35 0.09 1.92 -4.80
CA MET A 35 -0.03 1.78 -3.37
C MET A 35 -0.53 0.40 -2.97
N GLU A 36 -1.44 -0.18 -3.75
CA GLU A 36 -1.90 -1.55 -3.50
C GLU A 36 -0.75 -2.54 -3.63
N ARG A 37 0.08 -2.37 -4.67
CA ARG A 37 1.26 -3.24 -4.85
C ARG A 37 2.20 -3.11 -3.65
N ALA A 38 2.43 -1.90 -3.18
CA ALA A 38 3.32 -1.69 -2.04
C ALA A 38 2.78 -2.35 -0.77
N ARG A 39 1.47 -2.28 -0.53
CA ARG A 39 0.88 -2.98 0.61
C ARG A 39 1.03 -4.49 0.47
N THR A 40 0.77 -5.00 -0.73
CA THR A 40 0.88 -6.43 -1.01
C THR A 40 2.30 -6.93 -0.80
N GLU A 41 3.28 -6.19 -1.30
CA GLU A 41 4.68 -6.59 -1.15
C GLU A 41 5.14 -6.46 0.30
N TRP A 42 4.63 -5.46 1.02
CA TRP A 42 4.91 -5.34 2.44
C TRP A 42 4.46 -6.59 3.19
N VAL A 43 3.21 -7.01 2.95
CA VAL A 43 2.65 -8.22 3.58
C VAL A 43 3.48 -9.44 3.21
N ARG A 44 3.81 -9.58 1.94
CA ARG A 44 4.59 -10.73 1.45
C ARG A 44 5.98 -10.74 2.08
N SER A 45 6.59 -9.57 2.25
CA SER A 45 7.92 -9.46 2.87
C SER A 45 7.91 -9.90 4.33
N ARG A 46 6.74 -9.91 4.95
CA ARG A 46 6.57 -10.35 6.35
C ARG A 46 6.14 -11.81 6.44
N GLY A 47 6.12 -12.53 5.32
CA GLY A 47 5.84 -13.95 5.32
C GLY A 47 4.37 -14.33 5.27
N VAL A 48 3.48 -13.37 5.03
CA VAL A 48 2.05 -13.65 4.94
C VAL A 48 1.66 -13.82 3.47
N GLY A 49 0.98 -14.92 3.14
CA GLY A 49 0.52 -15.21 1.80
C GLY A 49 -0.93 -14.79 1.62
N LEU A 50 -1.20 -13.89 0.68
CA LEU A 50 -2.57 -13.46 0.43
C LEU A 50 -3.40 -14.58 -0.21
N ARG A 51 -2.77 -15.41 -1.05
CA ARG A 51 -3.47 -16.54 -1.64
C ARG A 51 -3.94 -17.53 -0.57
N ALA A 52 -3.08 -17.79 0.41
CA ALA A 52 -3.45 -18.68 1.51
C ALA A 52 -4.62 -18.10 2.31
N GLY A 53 -4.64 -16.79 2.48
CA GLY A 53 -5.76 -16.11 3.14
C GLY A 53 -7.07 -16.31 2.38
N LEU A 54 -7.04 -16.19 1.04
CA LEU A 54 -8.24 -16.43 0.24
C LEU A 54 -8.75 -17.86 0.40
N GLU A 55 -7.84 -18.83 0.50
CA GLU A 55 -8.20 -20.23 0.72
C GLU A 55 -8.85 -20.42 2.10
N ASP A 56 -8.50 -19.57 3.06
CA ASP A 56 -9.07 -19.58 4.40
C ASP A 56 -10.28 -18.65 4.55
N ASN A 57 -10.87 -18.23 3.45
CA ASN A 57 -12.05 -17.34 3.44
C ASN A 57 -11.72 -15.95 4.00
N ILE A 58 -10.50 -15.47 3.75
CA ILE A 58 -10.04 -14.16 4.22
C ILE A 58 -9.74 -13.28 3.02
N SER A 59 -10.28 -12.07 3.01
CA SER A 59 -9.96 -11.08 1.99
C SER A 59 -9.79 -9.72 2.65
N TYR A 60 -9.11 -8.82 1.96
CA TYR A 60 -8.86 -7.47 2.43
C TYR A 60 -9.45 -6.48 1.43
N VAL A 61 -10.21 -5.51 1.93
CA VAL A 61 -10.85 -4.50 1.07
C VAL A 61 -10.49 -3.11 1.56
N VAL A 62 -10.24 -2.22 0.62
CA VAL A 62 -10.02 -0.81 0.97
C VAL A 62 -11.35 -0.25 1.44
N GLN A 63 -11.35 0.23 2.67
CA GLN A 63 -12.53 0.76 3.32
C GLN A 63 -12.60 2.26 3.17
N ARG A 64 -11.43 2.91 3.20
CA ARG A 64 -11.36 4.36 3.16
C ARG A 64 -9.96 4.76 2.73
N MET A 65 -9.86 5.84 1.93
CA MET A 65 -8.58 6.36 1.48
C MET A 65 -8.64 7.88 1.45
N ASN A 66 -7.59 8.51 1.96
CA ASN A 66 -7.42 9.95 1.88
C ASN A 66 -6.10 10.18 1.14
N ILE A 67 -6.18 10.72 -0.08
CA ILE A 67 -5.03 10.83 -0.96
C ILE A 67 -4.82 12.29 -1.37
N HIS A 68 -3.56 12.71 -1.39
CA HIS A 68 -3.15 14.05 -1.80
C HIS A 68 -2.13 13.95 -2.93
N TYR A 69 -2.46 14.55 -4.07
CA TYR A 69 -1.59 14.62 -5.24
C TYR A 69 -0.82 15.93 -5.19
N ARG A 70 0.51 15.86 -5.20
CA ARG A 70 1.32 17.06 -5.06
C ARG A 70 2.02 17.44 -6.36
N THR A 71 2.82 16.54 -6.91
CA THR A 71 3.55 16.76 -8.16
C THR A 71 3.40 15.52 -9.01
N PRO A 72 3.04 15.65 -10.28
CA PRO A 72 2.81 14.47 -11.11
C PRO A 72 4.11 13.71 -11.42
N ALA A 73 4.02 12.40 -11.36
CA ALA A 73 5.06 11.54 -11.90
C ALA A 73 4.90 11.48 -13.42
N LYS A 74 5.99 11.22 -14.11
CA LYS A 74 6.04 11.28 -15.58
C LYS A 74 6.55 9.97 -16.16
N LEU A 75 6.30 9.78 -17.44
CA LEU A 75 6.80 8.63 -18.19
C LEU A 75 8.29 8.42 -17.90
N ASP A 76 8.64 7.17 -17.68
CA ASP A 76 10.01 6.70 -17.42
C ASP A 76 10.57 7.07 -16.04
N ASP A 77 9.86 7.83 -15.23
CA ASP A 77 10.29 8.11 -13.86
C ASP A 77 10.47 6.81 -13.09
N GLN A 78 11.48 6.78 -12.25
CA GLN A 78 11.66 5.72 -11.26
C GLN A 78 11.12 6.22 -9.93
N LEU A 79 10.25 5.44 -9.33
CA LEU A 79 9.55 5.82 -8.11
C LEU A 79 9.85 4.83 -6.99
N LEU A 80 9.73 5.33 -5.76
CA LEU A 80 9.68 4.49 -4.57
C LEU A 80 8.31 4.68 -3.96
N VAL A 81 7.58 3.58 -3.79
CA VAL A 81 6.25 3.61 -3.20
C VAL A 81 6.35 2.99 -1.82
N THR A 82 6.07 3.78 -0.79
CA THR A 82 6.25 3.30 0.58
C THR A 82 4.96 2.70 1.12
N SER A 83 5.11 1.87 2.14
CA SER A 83 3.99 1.32 2.88
C SER A 83 4.42 1.16 4.33
N GLU A 84 3.63 1.75 5.23
CA GLU A 84 3.93 1.73 6.66
C GLU A 84 2.63 1.58 7.42
N PRO A 85 2.46 0.52 8.25
CA PRO A 85 1.28 0.43 9.09
C PRO A 85 1.36 1.49 10.19
N VAL A 86 0.28 2.23 10.41
CA VAL A 86 0.26 3.32 11.39
C VAL A 86 -0.81 3.12 12.46
N ALA A 87 -1.80 2.26 12.21
CA ALA A 87 -2.84 1.97 13.19
C ALA A 87 -3.52 0.67 12.80
N SER A 88 -4.13 0.01 13.76
CA SER A 88 -4.88 -1.21 13.49
C SER A 88 -5.90 -1.47 14.59
N SER A 89 -6.90 -2.27 14.27
CA SER A 89 -7.85 -2.82 15.21
C SER A 89 -7.85 -4.34 15.01
N ARG A 90 -8.85 -5.00 15.56
CA ARG A 90 -8.99 -6.44 15.35
C ARG A 90 -9.41 -6.80 13.94
N VAL A 91 -10.03 -5.84 13.22
CA VAL A 91 -10.65 -6.12 11.92
C VAL A 91 -10.14 -5.23 10.80
N TRP A 92 -9.30 -4.24 11.09
CA TRP A 92 -8.75 -3.37 10.04
C TRP A 92 -7.33 -2.95 10.38
N MET A 93 -6.62 -2.49 9.34
CA MET A 93 -5.29 -1.89 9.46
C MET A 93 -5.22 -0.66 8.58
N SER A 94 -4.49 0.36 9.06
CA SER A 94 -4.30 1.60 8.32
C SER A 94 -2.83 1.77 7.98
N PHE A 95 -2.58 2.25 6.77
CA PHE A 95 -1.24 2.46 6.25
C PHE A 95 -1.04 3.91 5.87
N ARG A 96 0.16 4.40 6.12
CA ARG A 96 0.64 5.63 5.47
C ARG A 96 1.47 5.21 4.29
N GLN A 97 1.21 5.82 3.13
CA GLN A 97 1.91 5.50 1.91
C GLN A 97 2.31 6.77 1.19
N GLN A 98 3.49 6.74 0.58
CA GLN A 98 4.00 7.87 -0.19
C GLN A 98 4.53 7.36 -1.51
N VAL A 99 4.41 8.20 -2.54
CA VAL A 99 5.05 7.97 -3.82
C VAL A 99 6.13 9.03 -3.97
N LEU A 100 7.38 8.59 -4.03
CA LEU A 100 8.54 9.46 -4.07
C LEU A 100 9.28 9.25 -5.38
N LYS A 101 9.91 10.31 -5.90
CA LYS A 101 10.91 10.13 -6.94
C LYS A 101 12.08 9.35 -6.34
N ALA A 102 12.54 8.30 -7.03
CA ALA A 102 13.57 7.45 -6.45
C ALA A 102 14.89 8.20 -6.22
N GLU A 103 15.25 9.05 -7.14
CA GLU A 103 16.53 9.73 -7.10
C GLU A 103 16.56 10.82 -6.04
N SER A 104 15.63 11.75 -6.07
CA SER A 104 15.60 12.92 -5.21
C SER A 104 14.84 12.71 -3.91
N ARG A 105 13.99 11.68 -3.86
CA ARG A 105 13.04 11.41 -2.80
C ARG A 105 12.00 12.54 -2.66
N GLU A 106 11.77 13.27 -3.74
CA GLU A 106 10.72 14.27 -3.78
C GLU A 106 9.36 13.61 -3.61
N LEU A 107 8.53 14.15 -2.72
CA LEU A 107 7.20 13.62 -2.46
C LEU A 107 6.25 14.02 -3.59
N LEU A 108 5.72 13.04 -4.30
CA LEU A 108 4.81 13.26 -5.42
C LEU A 108 3.36 13.07 -5.02
N CYS A 109 3.09 12.10 -4.15
CA CYS A 109 1.73 11.75 -3.75
C CYS A 109 1.80 11.08 -2.39
N GLU A 110 0.77 11.27 -1.56
CA GLU A 110 0.72 10.61 -0.26
C GLU A 110 -0.71 10.24 0.08
N ALA A 111 -0.86 9.21 0.90
CA ALA A 111 -2.18 8.73 1.27
C ALA A 111 -2.19 8.05 2.63
N GLU A 112 -3.37 8.06 3.26
CA GLU A 112 -3.67 7.15 4.36
C GLU A 112 -4.78 6.22 3.86
N VAL A 113 -4.57 4.92 4.07
CA VAL A 113 -5.46 3.90 3.52
C VAL A 113 -5.88 2.97 4.65
N ARG A 114 -7.18 2.81 4.84
CA ARG A 114 -7.71 1.82 5.78
C ARG A 114 -8.19 0.60 5.01
N VAL A 115 -7.66 -0.56 5.39
CA VAL A 115 -7.97 -1.84 4.77
C VAL A 115 -8.65 -2.70 5.81
N ALA A 116 -9.85 -3.19 5.48
CA ALA A 116 -10.61 -4.04 6.39
C ALA A 116 -10.45 -5.50 6.00
N CYS A 117 -10.42 -6.36 7.02
CA CYS A 117 -10.43 -7.80 6.82
C CYS A 117 -11.88 -8.27 6.79
N ILE A 118 -12.24 -9.06 5.78
CA ILE A 118 -13.60 -9.56 5.62
C ILE A 118 -13.59 -11.05 5.37
N ALA A 119 -14.72 -11.69 5.67
CA ALA A 119 -14.98 -13.05 5.22
C ALA A 119 -15.37 -12.99 3.75
N LEU A 120 -14.68 -13.74 2.92
CA LEU A 120 -14.86 -13.67 1.46
C LEU A 120 -16.29 -14.06 1.05
N ASP A 121 -16.87 -15.06 1.73
CA ASP A 121 -18.18 -15.58 1.36
C ASP A 121 -19.33 -14.65 1.75
N THR A 122 -19.22 -13.91 2.85
CA THR A 122 -20.30 -13.04 3.33
C THR A 122 -20.03 -11.56 3.10
N GLY A 123 -18.76 -11.18 2.92
CA GLY A 123 -18.36 -9.77 2.82
C GLY A 123 -18.42 -9.04 4.14
N LYS A 124 -18.62 -9.74 5.24
CA LYS A 124 -18.73 -9.10 6.56
C LYS A 124 -17.37 -9.00 7.24
N PRO A 125 -17.20 -8.01 8.14
CA PRO A 125 -15.95 -7.87 8.87
C PRO A 125 -15.57 -9.17 9.57
N ARG A 126 -14.30 -9.45 9.56
CA ARG A 126 -13.74 -10.65 10.17
C ARG A 126 -12.45 -10.27 10.88
N ARG A 127 -12.15 -10.97 11.98
CA ARG A 127 -10.93 -10.72 12.71
C ARG A 127 -9.70 -11.00 11.83
N LEU A 128 -8.71 -10.12 11.93
CA LEU A 128 -7.43 -10.32 11.25
C LEU A 128 -6.79 -11.63 11.70
N PRO A 129 -6.15 -12.38 10.78
CA PRO A 129 -5.45 -13.60 11.17
C PRO A 129 -4.36 -13.32 12.19
N GLU A 130 -4.06 -14.32 13.00
CA GLU A 130 -3.08 -14.21 14.06
C GLU A 130 -1.71 -13.77 13.54
N ASN A 131 -1.27 -14.32 12.40
CA ASN A 131 0.01 -13.95 11.82
C ASN A 131 0.04 -12.46 11.42
N MET A 132 -1.09 -11.94 10.93
CA MET A 132 -1.17 -10.53 10.56
C MET A 132 -1.16 -9.65 11.81
N LEU A 133 -1.88 -10.04 12.86
CA LEU A 133 -1.88 -9.30 14.11
C LEU A 133 -0.48 -9.23 14.71
N GLU A 134 0.28 -10.32 14.61
CA GLU A 134 1.65 -10.35 15.08
C GLU A 134 2.54 -9.37 14.34
N ILE A 135 2.41 -9.34 13.00
CA ILE A 135 3.19 -8.43 12.17
C ILE A 135 2.88 -6.98 12.54
N LEU A 136 1.59 -6.65 12.68
CA LEU A 136 1.18 -5.29 13.01
C LEU A 136 1.66 -4.88 14.39
N LYS A 137 1.64 -5.79 15.34
CA LYS A 137 2.11 -5.55 16.70
C LYS A 137 3.60 -5.23 16.70
N ASN A 138 4.38 -5.95 15.89
CA ASN A 138 5.83 -5.78 15.84
C ASN A 138 6.26 -4.60 14.96
N SER A 139 5.35 -4.05 14.18
CA SER A 139 5.66 -2.97 13.24
C SER A 139 5.25 -1.60 13.77
N ALA A 140 4.42 -1.55 14.79
CA ALA A 140 3.91 -0.30 15.31
C ALA A 140 4.89 0.38 16.28
#